data_38428718c1c49f9838c7b47eff274c50
#
_entry.id   38428718c1c49f9838c7b47eff274c50
#
_cell.length_a   1.000
_cell.length_b   1.000
_cell.length_c   1.000
_cell.angle_alpha   90.00
_cell.angle_beta   90.00
_cell.angle_gamma   90.00
#
_symmetry.space_group_name_H-M   'P 1'
#
loop_
_entity.id
_entity.type
_entity.pdbx_description
1 polymer ?
#
loop_
_entity_poly.entity_id
_entity_poly.type
_entity_poly.pdbx_seq_one_letter_code
_entity_poly.pdbx_strand_id
1 'polypeptide(L)'
;MTDGARVRTVLDTGAGRDGLVRRLVEVPAGSRFEGAAGPGGELWFVIAGAGWLSPGTAGQAVQVRRDTGLWLPPGAGYRVSADRPGPLRLDSVSLPAGAGAAGDATGPRLSELADRPVEVTGDRRFRVLFGPGNGCSTATQFVGEIPPGRAPEHSHPYDEVVLVLEGEGVLHAGTGDRPLAPGSCVHLPPGEPHCLENTGRGTLRVLGVFHPGGSPASKQHAPAS
;
A
#
# COMPACT_ATOMS: atom_id res chain seq x y z
N MET A 1 16.40 18.69 0.43
CA MET A 1 16.91 18.62 -0.96
C MET A 1 16.82 17.19 -1.44
N THR A 2 16.03 16.90 -2.49
CA THR A 2 15.87 15.57 -3.08
C THR A 2 16.99 15.35 -4.07
N ASP A 3 18.01 14.61 -3.65
CA ASP A 3 19.21 14.37 -4.47
C ASP A 3 18.88 13.28 -5.52
N GLY A 4 18.24 13.69 -6.63
CA GLY A 4 17.92 12.82 -7.77
C GLY A 4 16.73 11.88 -7.60
N ALA A 5 16.02 11.88 -6.47
CA ALA A 5 14.84 11.04 -6.28
C ALA A 5 13.73 11.43 -7.26
N ARG A 6 13.04 10.41 -7.80
CA ARG A 6 11.90 10.58 -8.71
C ARG A 6 10.62 10.18 -7.99
N VAL A 7 9.65 11.09 -7.95
CA VAL A 7 8.32 10.86 -7.37
C VAL A 7 7.29 10.99 -8.47
N ARG A 8 6.46 9.96 -8.65
CA ARG A 8 5.38 9.95 -9.63
C ARG A 8 4.06 9.60 -8.95
N THR A 9 3.09 10.51 -8.97
CA THR A 9 1.71 10.19 -8.60
C THR A 9 1.13 9.25 -9.64
N VAL A 10 0.62 8.12 -9.21
CA VAL A 10 0.05 7.07 -10.09
C VAL A 10 -1.45 6.95 -9.92
N LEU A 11 -1.99 7.42 -8.79
CA LEU A 11 -3.41 7.43 -8.51
C LEU A 11 -3.75 8.50 -7.46
N ASP A 12 -4.89 9.17 -7.65
CA ASP A 12 -5.47 10.12 -6.71
C ASP A 12 -6.99 9.89 -6.74
N THR A 13 -7.57 9.45 -5.61
CA THR A 13 -9.01 9.10 -5.52
C THR A 13 -9.90 10.29 -5.20
N GLY A 14 -9.32 11.41 -4.81
CA GLY A 14 -10.06 12.64 -4.52
C GLY A 14 -9.26 13.87 -4.86
N ALA A 15 -9.84 14.78 -5.63
CA ALA A 15 -9.24 16.07 -5.91
C ALA A 15 -9.11 16.88 -4.62
N GLY A 16 -8.02 16.67 -3.85
CA GLY A 16 -7.75 17.44 -2.66
C GLY A 16 -7.47 16.64 -1.39
N ARG A 17 -8.09 17.02 -0.24
CA ARG A 17 -7.70 16.56 1.09
C ARG A 17 -8.35 15.25 1.54
N ASP A 18 -9.35 14.75 0.84
CA ASP A 18 -10.27 13.71 1.33
C ASP A 18 -10.08 12.35 0.65
N GLY A 19 -9.09 12.19 -0.21
CA GLY A 19 -8.80 10.95 -0.94
C GLY A 19 -7.48 10.29 -0.57
N LEU A 20 -7.30 9.07 -1.08
CA LEU A 20 -6.04 8.35 -1.06
C LEU A 20 -5.17 8.82 -2.23
N VAL A 21 -3.92 9.16 -1.97
CA VAL A 21 -2.97 9.53 -3.04
C VAL A 21 -1.81 8.55 -3.06
N ARG A 22 -1.71 7.76 -4.14
CA ARG A 22 -0.62 6.80 -4.33
C ARG A 22 0.48 7.35 -5.20
N ARG A 23 1.72 7.19 -4.76
CA ARG A 23 2.93 7.61 -5.47
C ARG A 23 3.94 6.47 -5.53
N LEU A 24 4.65 6.39 -6.64
CA LEU A 24 5.86 5.58 -6.74
C LEU A 24 7.08 6.50 -6.58
N VAL A 25 7.99 6.09 -5.70
CA VAL A 25 9.22 6.82 -5.38
C VAL A 25 10.41 5.95 -5.75
N GLU A 26 11.31 6.49 -6.55
CA GLU A 26 12.60 5.87 -6.86
C GLU A 26 13.72 6.74 -6.33
N VAL A 27 14.51 6.18 -5.41
CA VAL A 27 15.71 6.82 -4.86
C VAL A 27 16.90 6.14 -5.52
N PRO A 28 17.71 6.86 -6.33
CA PRO A 28 18.87 6.27 -7.00
C PRO A 28 19.90 5.75 -6.00
N ALA A 29 20.70 4.77 -6.43
CA ALA A 29 21.74 4.17 -5.60
C ALA A 29 22.70 5.21 -4.99
N GLY A 30 22.87 5.16 -3.68
CA GLY A 30 23.73 6.09 -2.93
C GLY A 30 23.15 7.50 -2.77
N SER A 31 21.91 7.73 -3.20
CA SER A 31 21.18 8.99 -3.02
C SER A 31 20.25 8.95 -1.83
N ARG A 32 19.64 10.10 -1.52
CA ARG A 32 18.68 10.24 -0.43
C ARG A 32 17.45 11.05 -0.85
N PHE A 33 16.35 10.78 -0.17
CA PHE A 33 15.09 11.47 -0.29
C PHE A 33 14.57 11.82 1.10
N GLU A 34 14.18 13.07 1.32
CA GLU A 34 13.71 13.53 2.62
C GLU A 34 12.44 14.38 2.49
N GLY A 35 11.61 14.33 3.52
CA GLY A 35 10.35 15.04 3.57
C GLY A 35 9.65 14.86 4.91
N ALA A 36 8.35 15.10 4.88
CA ALA A 36 7.45 14.82 6.00
C ALA A 36 6.15 14.22 5.47
N ALA A 37 5.58 13.30 6.24
CA ALA A 37 4.28 12.70 5.96
C ALA A 37 3.19 13.78 5.98
N GLY A 38 2.19 13.59 5.13
CA GLY A 38 1.03 14.47 5.05
C GLY A 38 0.18 14.49 6.33
N PRO A 39 -0.86 15.32 6.38
CA PRO A 39 -1.68 15.52 7.59
C PRO A 39 -2.49 14.27 8.02
N GLY A 40 -2.71 13.30 7.14
CA GLY A 40 -3.32 12.00 7.47
C GLY A 40 -2.31 10.90 7.75
N GLY A 41 -1.02 11.17 7.60
CA GLY A 41 0.03 10.16 7.62
C GLY A 41 0.21 9.46 6.28
N GLU A 42 1.18 8.56 6.20
CA GLU A 42 1.51 7.83 4.99
C GLU A 42 1.84 6.36 5.27
N LEU A 43 1.33 5.47 4.44
CA LEU A 43 1.69 4.06 4.40
C LEU A 43 2.64 3.82 3.22
N TRP A 44 3.85 3.36 3.52
CA TRP A 44 4.86 3.07 2.52
C TRP A 44 5.15 1.57 2.44
N PHE A 45 5.66 1.15 1.30
CA PHE A 45 6.08 -0.23 1.08
C PHE A 45 7.30 -0.29 0.16
N VAL A 46 8.30 -1.07 0.56
CA VAL A 46 9.50 -1.27 -0.26
C VAL A 46 9.23 -2.33 -1.32
N ILE A 47 9.12 -1.88 -2.58
CA ILE A 47 8.88 -2.75 -3.74
C ILE A 47 10.16 -3.48 -4.13
N ALA A 48 11.29 -2.78 -4.12
CA ALA A 48 12.58 -3.34 -4.52
C ALA A 48 13.76 -2.54 -3.95
N GLY A 49 14.91 -3.18 -3.85
CA GLY A 49 16.14 -2.58 -3.32
C GLY A 49 16.21 -2.66 -1.80
N ALA A 50 17.21 -1.97 -1.25
CA ALA A 50 17.46 -1.82 0.18
C ALA A 50 18.02 -0.43 0.48
N GLY A 51 17.88 -0.01 1.73
CA GLY A 51 18.34 1.29 2.19
C GLY A 51 18.06 1.52 3.67
N TRP A 52 18.02 2.77 4.07
CA TRP A 52 17.83 3.18 5.44
C TRP A 52 16.76 4.26 5.56
N LEU A 53 15.90 4.10 6.53
CA LEU A 53 14.95 5.12 6.97
C LEU A 53 15.46 5.74 8.28
N SER A 54 15.63 7.06 8.29
CA SER A 54 15.88 7.84 9.50
C SER A 54 14.65 8.67 9.81
N PRO A 55 14.02 8.51 10.99
CA PRO A 55 12.91 9.36 11.41
C PRO A 55 13.43 10.75 11.77
N GLY A 56 12.92 11.79 11.12
CA GLY A 56 13.20 13.18 11.43
C GLY A 56 14.70 13.52 11.58
N THR A 57 15.01 14.37 12.59
CA THR A 57 16.37 14.86 12.83
C THR A 57 17.14 14.12 13.91
N ALA A 58 16.51 13.26 14.72
CA ALA A 58 17.08 12.72 15.96
C ALA A 58 16.88 11.20 16.17
N GLY A 59 16.23 10.48 15.25
CA GLY A 59 15.98 9.05 15.40
C GLY A 59 17.08 8.17 14.83
N GLN A 60 17.24 6.97 15.39
CA GLN A 60 18.16 5.97 14.86
C GLN A 60 17.70 5.50 13.49
N ALA A 61 18.62 5.43 12.52
CA ALA A 61 18.35 4.87 11.21
C ALA A 61 18.05 3.38 11.31
N VAL A 62 17.00 2.94 10.59
CA VAL A 62 16.61 1.52 10.50
C VAL A 62 16.73 1.06 9.07
N GLN A 63 17.20 -0.17 8.89
CA GLN A 63 17.31 -0.76 7.57
C GLN A 63 15.93 -1.08 7.01
N VAL A 64 15.73 -0.78 5.73
CA VAL A 64 14.53 -1.12 4.96
C VAL A 64 14.94 -1.90 3.71
N ARG A 65 14.14 -2.89 3.34
CA ARG A 65 14.39 -3.78 2.21
C ARG A 65 13.07 -4.19 1.57
N ARG A 66 13.15 -4.87 0.42
CA ARG A 66 11.95 -5.41 -0.23
C ARG A 66 11.04 -6.11 0.80
N ASP A 67 9.74 -5.86 0.67
CA ASP A 67 8.67 -6.39 1.52
C ASP A 67 8.64 -5.82 2.95
N THR A 68 9.27 -4.67 3.17
CA THR A 68 9.11 -3.87 4.40
C THR A 68 7.99 -2.85 4.20
N GLY A 69 6.97 -2.90 5.03
CA GLY A 69 5.96 -1.85 5.19
C GLY A 69 6.42 -0.79 6.19
N LEU A 70 5.96 0.44 6.01
CA LEU A 70 6.29 1.59 6.86
C LEU A 70 5.02 2.39 7.14
N TRP A 71 4.77 2.68 8.39
CA TRP A 71 3.80 3.69 8.82
C TRP A 71 4.53 4.96 9.22
N LEU A 72 4.21 6.06 8.58
CA LEU A 72 4.67 7.41 8.89
C LEU A 72 3.48 8.21 9.42
N PRO A 73 3.40 8.48 10.72
CA PRO A 73 2.28 9.22 11.29
C PRO A 73 2.23 10.66 10.78
N PRO A 74 1.09 11.36 10.96
CA PRO A 74 0.92 12.73 10.49
C PRO A 74 2.07 13.66 10.86
N GLY A 75 2.64 14.34 9.87
CA GLY A 75 3.73 15.30 10.05
C GLY A 75 5.09 14.68 10.40
N ALA A 76 5.21 13.35 10.47
CA ALA A 76 6.48 12.70 10.77
C ALA A 76 7.51 13.02 9.70
N GLY A 77 8.60 13.64 10.10
CA GLY A 77 9.76 13.85 9.23
C GLY A 77 10.46 12.53 8.92
N TYR A 78 10.99 12.39 7.72
CA TYR A 78 11.73 11.21 7.31
C TYR A 78 12.91 11.56 6.39
N ARG A 79 13.93 10.73 6.44
CA ARG A 79 15.00 10.66 5.44
C ARG A 79 15.19 9.21 5.03
N VAL A 80 15.10 8.94 3.73
CA VAL A 80 15.36 7.63 3.14
C VAL A 80 16.61 7.72 2.29
N SER A 81 17.50 6.75 2.41
CA SER A 81 18.68 6.61 1.55
C SER A 81 18.69 5.22 0.91
N ALA A 82 19.12 5.15 -0.34
CA ALA A 82 19.26 3.90 -1.06
C ALA A 82 20.68 3.36 -0.93
N ASP A 83 20.79 2.05 -0.66
CA ASP A 83 22.07 1.33 -0.68
C ASP A 83 22.58 1.12 -2.12
N ARG A 84 23.85 0.80 -2.26
CA ARG A 84 24.41 0.32 -3.53
C ARG A 84 24.29 -1.21 -3.61
N PRO A 85 24.20 -1.82 -4.82
CA PRO A 85 24.42 -1.18 -6.15
C PRO A 85 23.16 -0.64 -6.83
N GLY A 86 21.93 -0.85 -6.31
CA GLY A 86 20.69 -0.55 -7.03
C GLY A 86 19.86 0.59 -6.42
N PRO A 87 18.83 1.05 -7.12
CA PRO A 87 17.87 2.01 -6.57
C PRO A 87 16.97 1.38 -5.52
N LEU A 88 16.50 2.19 -4.57
CA LEU A 88 15.40 1.83 -3.68
C LEU A 88 14.08 2.30 -4.31
N ARG A 89 13.14 1.39 -4.50
CA ARG A 89 11.82 1.66 -5.05
C ARG A 89 10.75 1.47 -3.98
N LEU A 90 9.95 2.50 -3.80
CA LEU A 90 8.92 2.57 -2.76
C LEU A 90 7.56 2.86 -3.39
N ASP A 91 6.54 2.25 -2.82
CA ASP A 91 5.15 2.71 -2.90
C ASP A 91 4.87 3.61 -1.70
N SER A 92 4.13 4.68 -1.89
CA SER A 92 3.68 5.59 -0.85
C SER A 92 2.21 5.91 -1.05
N VAL A 93 1.40 5.71 -0.01
CA VAL A 93 -0.01 6.11 -0.01
C VAL A 93 -0.23 7.13 1.10
N SER A 94 -0.53 8.37 0.72
CA SER A 94 -0.96 9.42 1.65
C SER A 94 -2.43 9.20 2.00
N LEU A 95 -2.73 9.28 3.30
CA LEU A 95 -4.09 9.16 3.82
C LEU A 95 -4.79 10.53 3.89
N PRO A 96 -6.14 10.55 3.89
CA PRO A 96 -6.92 11.78 4.03
C PRO A 96 -6.56 12.55 5.30
N ALA A 97 -6.70 13.87 5.26
CA ALA A 97 -6.51 14.71 6.44
C ALA A 97 -7.50 14.31 7.55
N GLY A 98 -6.99 14.18 8.79
CA GLY A 98 -7.80 13.73 9.92
C GLY A 98 -7.87 12.20 10.07
N ALA A 99 -7.29 11.43 9.15
CA ALA A 99 -7.21 9.98 9.28
C ALA A 99 -6.27 9.51 10.41
N GLY A 100 -5.35 10.36 10.90
CA GLY A 100 -4.50 10.03 12.04
C GLY A 100 -5.30 10.06 13.35
N ALA A 101 -5.52 8.92 14.00
CA ALA A 101 -6.24 8.87 15.27
C ALA A 101 -5.33 9.14 16.46
N ALA A 102 -5.91 9.73 17.50
CA ALA A 102 -5.28 9.78 18.82
C ALA A 102 -5.06 8.33 19.31
N GLY A 103 -3.79 7.94 19.50
CA GLY A 103 -3.42 6.58 19.92
C GLY A 103 -2.54 5.83 18.91
N ASP A 104 -2.41 6.32 17.69
CA ASP A 104 -1.37 5.84 16.76
C ASP A 104 0.02 6.24 17.26
N ALA A 105 1.02 5.49 16.87
CA ALA A 105 2.39 5.74 17.30
C ALA A 105 2.86 7.14 16.92
N THR A 106 3.57 7.76 17.84
CA THR A 106 4.13 9.11 17.66
C THR A 106 5.36 9.15 16.74
N GLY A 107 5.84 8.00 16.25
CA GLY A 107 6.99 7.88 15.36
C GLY A 107 6.79 6.84 14.27
N PRO A 108 7.65 6.84 13.24
CA PRO A 108 7.63 5.83 12.18
C PRO A 108 7.70 4.41 12.72
N ARG A 109 6.96 3.50 12.10
CA ARG A 109 6.95 2.07 12.43
C ARG A 109 7.26 1.25 11.18
N LEU A 110 7.94 0.11 11.40
CA LEU A 110 8.23 -0.88 10.37
C LEU A 110 7.44 -2.16 10.61
N SER A 111 7.12 -2.83 9.53
CA SER A 111 6.50 -4.15 9.54
C SER A 111 7.10 -4.98 8.41
N GLU A 112 7.84 -6.01 8.77
CA GLU A 112 8.36 -6.98 7.79
C GLU A 112 7.25 -7.93 7.39
N LEU A 113 7.03 -8.10 6.08
CA LEU A 113 5.96 -8.97 5.57
C LEU A 113 6.14 -10.42 6.04
N ALA A 114 7.39 -10.90 6.12
CA ALA A 114 7.70 -12.26 6.54
C ALA A 114 7.25 -12.57 7.97
N ASP A 115 7.21 -11.55 8.85
CA ASP A 115 6.83 -11.69 10.26
C ASP A 115 5.31 -11.60 10.49
N ARG A 116 4.54 -11.30 9.44
CA ARG A 116 3.08 -11.16 9.55
C ARG A 116 2.40 -12.50 9.37
N PRO A 117 1.36 -12.80 10.17
CA PRO A 117 0.57 -14.00 10.00
C PRO A 117 -0.06 -14.04 8.62
N VAL A 118 -0.12 -15.24 8.05
CA VAL A 118 -0.88 -15.50 6.83
C VAL A 118 -2.34 -15.68 7.21
N GLU A 119 -3.20 -14.87 6.63
CA GLU A 119 -4.65 -15.02 6.73
C GLU A 119 -5.19 -15.55 5.40
N VAL A 120 -6.31 -16.27 5.45
CA VAL A 120 -6.93 -16.93 4.30
C VAL A 120 -8.38 -16.50 4.17
N THR A 121 -8.79 -16.18 2.95
CA THR A 121 -10.21 -15.95 2.61
C THR A 121 -10.53 -16.60 1.26
N GLY A 122 -11.32 -17.68 1.30
CA GLY A 122 -11.50 -18.55 0.15
C GLY A 122 -10.19 -19.23 -0.24
N ASP A 123 -9.80 -19.07 -1.50
CA ASP A 123 -8.53 -19.56 -2.06
C ASP A 123 -7.37 -18.54 -1.97
N ARG A 124 -7.62 -17.35 -1.45
CA ARG A 124 -6.68 -16.25 -1.39
C ARG A 124 -5.98 -16.18 -0.05
N ARG A 125 -4.74 -15.73 -0.06
CA ARG A 125 -3.94 -15.44 1.14
C ARG A 125 -3.63 -13.97 1.20
N PHE A 126 -3.51 -13.45 2.41
CA PHE A 126 -3.03 -12.08 2.62
C PHE A 126 -2.29 -11.97 3.96
N ARG A 127 -1.48 -10.92 4.05
CA ARG A 127 -0.81 -10.52 5.28
C ARG A 127 -1.00 -9.04 5.49
N VAL A 128 -1.49 -8.67 6.68
CA VAL A 128 -1.69 -7.27 7.07
C VAL A 128 -0.38 -6.72 7.65
N LEU A 129 0.17 -5.70 7.00
CA LEU A 129 1.34 -4.97 7.48
C LEU A 129 0.97 -3.97 8.54
N PHE A 130 -0.05 -3.16 8.30
CA PHE A 130 -0.63 -2.19 9.22
C PHE A 130 -2.14 -2.22 9.15
N GLY A 131 -2.79 -1.92 10.28
CA GLY A 131 -4.24 -1.86 10.38
C GLY A 131 -4.68 -1.54 11.81
N PRO A 132 -6.01 -1.49 12.06
CA PRO A 132 -6.55 -1.35 13.39
C PRO A 132 -6.00 -2.42 14.34
N GLY A 133 -5.40 -2.00 15.43
CA GLY A 133 -4.70 -2.89 16.37
C GLY A 133 -3.26 -3.25 16.01
N ASN A 134 -2.74 -2.76 14.87
CA ASN A 134 -1.37 -3.02 14.41
C ASN A 134 -0.69 -1.75 13.89
N GLY A 135 -0.83 -0.64 14.58
CA GLY A 135 -0.04 0.58 14.40
C GLY A 135 -0.64 1.67 13.50
N CYS A 136 -1.69 1.38 12.73
CA CYS A 136 -2.47 2.37 11.99
C CYS A 136 -3.96 2.10 12.20
N SER A 137 -4.62 2.91 13.02
CA SER A 137 -6.01 2.68 13.41
C SER A 137 -7.01 3.03 12.31
N THR A 138 -6.62 3.84 11.34
CA THR A 138 -7.53 4.47 10.38
C THR A 138 -7.44 3.91 8.97
N ALA A 139 -6.38 3.16 8.66
CA ALA A 139 -6.22 2.53 7.35
C ALA A 139 -5.63 1.14 7.51
N THR A 140 -5.76 0.32 6.47
CA THR A 140 -5.13 -1.00 6.41
C THR A 140 -4.25 -1.09 5.18
N GLN A 141 -3.00 -1.56 5.39
CA GLN A 141 -2.07 -1.95 4.33
C GLN A 141 -1.85 -3.45 4.37
N PHE A 142 -2.00 -4.12 3.25
CA PHE A 142 -1.81 -5.56 3.17
C PHE A 142 -1.19 -5.98 1.84
N VAL A 143 -0.55 -7.14 1.83
CA VAL A 143 -0.14 -7.84 0.62
C VAL A 143 -1.05 -9.05 0.43
N GLY A 144 -1.72 -9.11 -0.73
CA GLY A 144 -2.57 -10.20 -1.17
C GLY A 144 -1.87 -11.10 -2.16
N GLU A 145 -2.14 -12.40 -2.07
CA GLU A 145 -1.69 -13.46 -2.96
C GLU A 145 -2.91 -14.17 -3.54
N ILE A 146 -3.09 -14.07 -4.85
CA ILE A 146 -4.25 -14.58 -5.59
C ILE A 146 -3.76 -15.69 -6.52
N PRO A 147 -4.20 -16.96 -6.32
CA PRO A 147 -3.87 -18.05 -7.22
C PRO A 147 -4.54 -17.86 -8.59
N PRO A 148 -4.13 -18.60 -9.63
CA PRO A 148 -4.81 -18.58 -10.93
C PRO A 148 -6.31 -18.83 -10.80
N GLY A 149 -7.09 -18.02 -11.50
CA GLY A 149 -8.55 -18.10 -11.50
C GLY A 149 -9.26 -16.82 -11.15
N ARG A 150 -10.58 -16.83 -11.29
CA ARG A 150 -11.46 -15.68 -11.04
C ARG A 150 -12.13 -15.80 -9.69
N ALA A 151 -12.00 -14.78 -8.85
CA ALA A 151 -12.71 -14.72 -7.60
C ALA A 151 -14.21 -14.41 -7.79
N PRO A 152 -15.05 -14.74 -6.81
CA PRO A 152 -16.39 -14.21 -6.75
C PRO A 152 -16.40 -12.68 -6.74
N GLU A 153 -17.38 -12.10 -7.45
CA GLU A 153 -17.63 -10.67 -7.38
C GLU A 153 -18.04 -10.27 -5.95
N HIS A 154 -17.53 -9.15 -5.50
CA HIS A 154 -17.83 -8.59 -4.19
C HIS A 154 -17.65 -7.08 -4.19
N SER A 155 -18.13 -6.43 -3.16
CA SER A 155 -17.86 -5.03 -2.85
C SER A 155 -17.42 -4.90 -1.38
N HIS A 156 -16.96 -3.73 -1.02
CA HIS A 156 -16.57 -3.38 0.35
C HIS A 156 -16.97 -1.93 0.68
N PRO A 157 -17.13 -1.58 1.97
CA PRO A 157 -17.60 -0.25 2.37
C PRO A 157 -16.49 0.81 2.45
N TYR A 158 -15.26 0.47 2.14
CA TYR A 158 -14.10 1.35 2.23
C TYR A 158 -13.55 1.71 0.85
N ASP A 159 -12.79 2.79 0.81
CA ASP A 159 -12.06 3.26 -0.36
C ASP A 159 -10.73 2.52 -0.46
N GLU A 160 -10.46 1.81 -1.55
CA GLU A 160 -9.28 0.98 -1.71
C GLU A 160 -8.47 1.34 -2.95
N VAL A 161 -7.16 1.38 -2.78
CA VAL A 161 -6.20 1.49 -3.89
C VAL A 161 -5.30 0.25 -3.90
N VAL A 162 -5.18 -0.37 -5.08
CA VAL A 162 -4.41 -1.60 -5.28
C VAL A 162 -3.30 -1.37 -6.28
N LEU A 163 -2.09 -1.81 -5.94
CA LEU A 163 -0.92 -1.87 -6.84
C LEU A 163 -0.57 -3.33 -7.12
N VAL A 164 -0.43 -3.70 -8.38
CA VAL A 164 0.08 -5.01 -8.77
C VAL A 164 1.59 -5.04 -8.59
N LEU A 165 2.08 -5.94 -7.73
CA LEU A 165 3.50 -6.16 -7.48
C LEU A 165 4.10 -7.16 -8.45
N GLU A 166 3.39 -8.29 -8.69
CA GLU A 166 3.84 -9.40 -9.52
C GLU A 166 2.65 -10.13 -10.14
N GLY A 167 2.88 -10.82 -11.26
CA GLY A 167 1.85 -11.57 -11.96
C GLY A 167 1.04 -10.71 -12.93
N GLU A 168 0.04 -11.33 -13.55
CA GLU A 168 -0.86 -10.70 -14.53
C GLU A 168 -2.30 -11.13 -14.28
N GLY A 169 -3.25 -10.28 -14.66
CA GLY A 169 -4.65 -10.55 -14.41
C GLY A 169 -5.58 -9.57 -15.10
N VAL A 170 -6.83 -9.60 -14.66
CA VAL A 170 -7.88 -8.68 -15.09
C VAL A 170 -8.65 -8.18 -13.87
N LEU A 171 -8.89 -6.90 -13.79
CA LEU A 171 -9.90 -6.31 -12.92
C LEU A 171 -11.22 -6.29 -13.71
N HIS A 172 -12.25 -6.93 -13.17
CA HIS A 172 -13.63 -6.81 -13.61
C HIS A 172 -14.36 -5.85 -12.65
N ALA A 173 -14.90 -4.77 -13.17
CA ALA A 173 -15.64 -3.74 -12.42
C ALA A 173 -16.75 -3.14 -13.31
N GLY A 174 -17.67 -2.39 -12.70
CA GLY A 174 -18.78 -1.77 -13.44
C GLY A 174 -18.35 -0.86 -14.59
N THR A 175 -17.13 -0.35 -14.58
CA THR A 175 -16.53 0.46 -15.65
C THR A 175 -15.92 -0.37 -16.79
N GLY A 176 -16.00 -1.70 -16.72
CA GLY A 176 -15.45 -2.64 -17.70
C GLY A 176 -14.16 -3.32 -17.26
N ASP A 177 -13.73 -4.27 -18.07
CA ASP A 177 -12.54 -5.08 -17.82
C ASP A 177 -11.24 -4.29 -18.06
N ARG A 178 -10.29 -4.40 -17.12
CA ARG A 178 -9.00 -3.73 -17.21
C ARG A 178 -7.86 -4.74 -17.01
N PRO A 179 -6.92 -4.88 -17.97
CA PRO A 179 -5.77 -5.75 -17.79
C PRO A 179 -4.87 -5.24 -16.67
N LEU A 180 -4.30 -6.18 -15.93
CA LEU A 180 -3.40 -5.95 -14.80
C LEU A 180 -2.04 -6.57 -15.07
N ALA A 181 -0.99 -5.78 -14.83
CA ALA A 181 0.41 -6.19 -14.91
C ALA A 181 1.21 -5.50 -13.78
N PRO A 182 2.45 -5.91 -13.49
CA PRO A 182 3.27 -5.25 -12.50
C PRO A 182 3.36 -3.73 -12.73
N GLY A 183 3.04 -2.96 -11.68
CA GLY A 183 2.93 -1.50 -11.73
C GLY A 183 1.55 -0.96 -12.11
N SER A 184 0.59 -1.82 -12.50
CA SER A 184 -0.82 -1.40 -12.63
C SER A 184 -1.36 -0.95 -11.28
N CYS A 185 -2.02 0.20 -11.27
CA CYS A 185 -2.67 0.76 -10.09
C CYS A 185 -4.15 0.97 -10.38
N VAL A 186 -5.00 0.51 -9.48
CA VAL A 186 -6.46 0.61 -9.61
C VAL A 186 -7.07 1.18 -8.33
N HIS A 187 -8.18 1.87 -8.51
CA HIS A 187 -9.06 2.37 -7.47
C HIS A 187 -10.32 1.52 -7.44
N LEU A 188 -10.71 1.10 -6.26
CA LEU A 188 -11.92 0.34 -5.96
C LEU A 188 -12.77 1.18 -4.98
N PRO A 189 -13.75 1.94 -5.50
CA PRO A 189 -14.59 2.80 -4.67
C PRO A 189 -15.49 2.00 -3.73
N PRO A 190 -15.93 2.60 -2.61
CA PRO A 190 -16.91 1.99 -1.72
C PRO A 190 -18.18 1.54 -2.46
N GLY A 191 -18.61 0.29 -2.22
CA GLY A 191 -19.83 -0.28 -2.76
C GLY A 191 -19.80 -0.68 -4.24
N GLU A 192 -18.73 -0.41 -4.98
CA GLU A 192 -18.60 -0.83 -6.39
C GLU A 192 -18.31 -2.33 -6.47
N PRO A 193 -19.19 -3.13 -7.14
CA PRO A 193 -18.93 -4.54 -7.37
C PRO A 193 -17.71 -4.74 -8.26
N HIS A 194 -16.81 -5.61 -7.82
CA HIS A 194 -15.59 -5.90 -8.58
C HIS A 194 -15.05 -7.30 -8.27
N CYS A 195 -14.18 -7.79 -9.14
CA CYS A 195 -13.34 -8.93 -8.84
C CYS A 195 -11.99 -8.84 -9.55
N LEU A 196 -10.97 -9.40 -8.90
CA LEU A 196 -9.66 -9.62 -9.50
C LEU A 196 -9.56 -11.05 -10.00
N GLU A 197 -9.24 -11.22 -11.27
CA GLU A 197 -8.92 -12.49 -11.89
C GLU A 197 -7.42 -12.57 -12.12
N ASN A 198 -6.80 -13.66 -11.66
CA ASN A 198 -5.43 -13.99 -12.03
C ASN A 198 -5.47 -14.84 -13.30
N THR A 199 -5.04 -14.28 -14.42
CA THR A 199 -4.99 -14.95 -15.73
C THR A 199 -3.63 -15.60 -16.02
N GLY A 200 -2.65 -15.37 -15.13
CA GLY A 200 -1.32 -15.96 -15.23
C GLY A 200 -1.26 -17.40 -14.72
N ARG A 201 -0.08 -18.01 -14.84
CA ARG A 201 0.19 -19.37 -14.32
C ARG A 201 0.72 -19.36 -12.88
N GLY A 202 1.25 -18.25 -12.42
CA GLY A 202 1.77 -18.03 -11.08
C GLY A 202 0.83 -17.21 -10.21
N THR A 203 1.29 -16.83 -9.05
CA THR A 203 0.53 -15.97 -8.11
C THR A 203 0.46 -14.53 -8.63
N LEU A 204 -0.73 -13.95 -8.65
CA LEU A 204 -0.92 -12.50 -8.77
C LEU A 204 -0.76 -11.90 -7.37
N ARG A 205 0.28 -11.08 -7.18
CA ARG A 205 0.63 -10.46 -5.91
C ARG A 205 0.29 -8.99 -5.94
N VAL A 206 -0.49 -8.54 -4.97
CA VAL A 206 -1.02 -7.17 -4.93
C VAL A 206 -0.73 -6.52 -3.59
N LEU A 207 -0.51 -5.19 -3.60
CA LEU A 207 -0.42 -4.35 -2.42
C LEU A 207 -1.69 -3.50 -2.34
N GLY A 208 -2.53 -3.78 -1.35
CA GLY A 208 -3.74 -3.00 -1.08
C GLY A 208 -3.52 -2.01 0.07
N VAL A 209 -4.12 -0.83 -0.08
CA VAL A 209 -4.31 0.14 1.01
C VAL A 209 -5.75 0.62 0.95
N PHE A 210 -6.46 0.55 2.07
CA PHE A 210 -7.81 1.06 2.15
C PHE A 210 -8.09 1.88 3.40
N HIS A 211 -9.04 2.79 3.28
CA HIS A 211 -9.52 3.72 4.30
C HIS A 211 -11.06 3.79 4.26
N PRO A 212 -11.76 3.77 5.40
CA PRO A 212 -11.23 3.50 6.75
C PRO A 212 -10.70 2.09 6.91
N GLY A 213 -9.86 1.89 7.95
CA GLY A 213 -9.20 0.61 8.24
C GLY A 213 -10.20 -0.47 8.65
N GLY A 214 -9.84 -1.72 8.37
CA GLY A 214 -10.64 -2.92 8.65
C GLY A 214 -9.90 -4.20 8.27
N SER A 215 -10.63 -5.28 8.02
CA SER A 215 -10.06 -6.54 7.54
C SER A 215 -10.21 -6.68 6.02
N PRO A 216 -9.14 -7.08 5.29
CA PRO A 216 -9.24 -7.42 3.87
C PRO A 216 -10.22 -8.57 3.55
N ALA A 217 -10.59 -9.36 4.58
CA ALA A 217 -11.59 -10.41 4.46
C ALA A 217 -13.04 -9.90 4.55
N SER A 218 -13.25 -8.64 4.93
CA SER A 218 -14.60 -8.04 5.01
C SER A 218 -15.16 -7.83 3.61
N LYS A 219 -16.22 -8.58 3.28
CA LYS A 219 -16.90 -8.52 1.98
C LYS A 219 -18.37 -8.22 2.19
N GLN A 220 -18.93 -7.36 1.35
CA GLN A 220 -20.36 -7.26 1.14
C GLN A 220 -20.66 -8.03 -0.16
N HIS A 221 -21.47 -9.09 -0.06
CA HIS A 221 -21.98 -9.76 -1.25
C HIS A 221 -23.21 -8.99 -1.72
N ALA A 222 -23.36 -8.83 -3.04
CA ALA A 222 -24.61 -8.35 -3.58
C ALA A 222 -25.75 -9.22 -3.07
N PRO A 223 -26.92 -8.67 -2.67
CA PRO A 223 -28.06 -9.49 -2.32
C PRO A 223 -28.36 -10.40 -3.51
N ALA A 224 -28.56 -11.70 -3.23
CA ALA A 224 -28.97 -12.66 -4.23
C ALA A 224 -30.29 -12.16 -4.83
N SER A 225 -30.28 -11.87 -6.13
CA SER A 225 -31.47 -11.50 -6.92
C SER A 225 -32.37 -12.69 -7.17
#